data_e0b5d8859dde7ce214f7bddb38ee9f8a
#
_entry.id   e0b5d8859dde7ce214f7bddb38ee9f8a
#
_cell.length_a   1.000
_cell.length_b   1.000
_cell.length_c   1.000
_cell.angle_alpha   90.00
_cell.angle_beta   90.00
_cell.angle_gamma   90.00
#
_symmetry.space_group_name_H-M   'P 1'
#
loop_
_entity.id
_entity.type
_entity.pdbx_description
1 polymer ?
#
loop_
_entity_poly.entity_id
_entity_poly.type
_entity_poly.pdbx_seq_one_letter_code
_entity_poly.pdbx_strand_id
1 'polypeptide(L)'
;EGTNKQAEYTRFGLNYETFWKNVDRFLTELPKITVNIMATFNALSVFTYGELIDKVFEMKKKHQNNQRYWVSAIQLDTAYLRWPSHLSVQILDDEHKQLILKSAEKALYYGIKTYKHDNYGFSNVEIQKIKRIYDYAVGVSVLFDVKKNRKDFIKFVDEYDQRRGTNFVETFPQLKEFYVRNKKG
;
A
#
# COMPACT_ATOMS: atom_id res chain seq x y z
N GLU A 1 -3.07 2.88 -0.12
CA GLU A 1 -2.86 1.77 0.78
C GLU A 1 -3.11 0.42 0.10
N GLY A 2 -3.79 0.38 -1.01
CA GLY A 2 -4.09 -0.77 -1.85
C GLY A 2 -4.84 -0.32 -3.08
N THR A 3 -5.58 -1.22 -3.74
CA THR A 3 -6.34 -0.92 -4.95
C THR A 3 -7.81 -1.34 -4.81
N ASN A 4 -8.66 -0.73 -5.63
CA ASN A 4 -10.06 -1.10 -5.80
C ASN A 4 -10.82 -1.28 -4.46
N LYS A 5 -11.62 -2.34 -4.33
CA LYS A 5 -12.43 -2.62 -3.14
C LYS A 5 -11.61 -2.73 -1.85
N GLN A 6 -10.36 -3.20 -1.91
CA GLN A 6 -9.50 -3.29 -0.72
C GLN A 6 -9.07 -1.89 -0.25
N ALA A 7 -8.80 -0.96 -1.16
CA ALA A 7 -8.54 0.43 -0.81
C ALA A 7 -9.80 1.12 -0.24
N GLU A 8 -10.96 0.87 -0.82
CA GLU A 8 -12.25 1.42 -0.36
C GLU A 8 -12.67 0.86 1.01
N TYR A 9 -12.37 -0.41 1.29
CA TYR A 9 -12.55 -1.00 2.62
C TYR A 9 -11.68 -0.32 3.66
N THR A 10 -10.39 -0.14 3.38
CA THR A 10 -9.45 0.48 4.33
C THR A 10 -9.67 1.97 4.53
N ARG A 11 -10.21 2.66 3.53
CA ARG A 11 -10.54 4.10 3.58
C ARG A 11 -12.02 4.34 3.32
N PHE A 12 -12.77 4.46 4.40
CA PHE A 12 -14.19 4.75 4.32
C PHE A 12 -14.47 6.04 3.53
N GLY A 13 -15.40 5.95 2.58
CA GLY A 13 -15.78 7.07 1.71
C GLY A 13 -14.84 7.27 0.51
N LEU A 14 -13.78 6.48 0.37
CA LEU A 14 -12.99 6.47 -0.85
C LEU A 14 -13.79 5.83 -2.00
N ASN A 15 -13.87 6.51 -3.14
CA ASN A 15 -14.15 5.88 -4.42
C ASN A 15 -12.83 5.84 -5.19
N TYR A 16 -12.28 4.64 -5.37
CA TYR A 16 -10.95 4.42 -5.93
C TYR A 16 -10.81 4.95 -7.36
N GLU A 17 -11.83 4.72 -8.18
CA GLU A 17 -11.84 5.16 -9.57
C GLU A 17 -11.89 6.68 -9.67
N THR A 18 -12.78 7.30 -8.91
CA THR A 18 -12.91 8.77 -8.86
C THR A 18 -11.63 9.43 -8.34
N PHE A 19 -10.97 8.83 -7.35
CA PHE A 19 -9.70 9.33 -6.84
C PHE A 19 -8.66 9.43 -7.96
N TRP A 20 -8.46 8.36 -8.75
CA TRP A 20 -7.47 8.36 -9.83
C TRP A 20 -7.86 9.24 -11.00
N LYS A 21 -9.16 9.35 -11.32
CA LYS A 21 -9.66 10.33 -12.30
C LYS A 21 -9.34 11.77 -11.88
N ASN A 22 -9.49 12.08 -10.60
CA ASN A 22 -9.17 13.40 -10.07
C ASN A 22 -7.66 13.67 -10.09
N VAL A 23 -6.81 12.69 -9.72
CA VAL A 23 -5.36 12.82 -9.83
C VAL A 23 -4.93 13.09 -11.27
N ASP A 24 -5.48 12.33 -12.21
CA ASP A 24 -5.19 12.48 -13.64
C ASP A 24 -5.60 13.87 -14.18
N ARG A 25 -6.82 14.28 -13.84
CA ARG A 25 -7.32 15.60 -14.19
C ARG A 25 -6.45 16.72 -13.63
N PHE A 26 -6.08 16.60 -12.35
CA PHE A 26 -5.26 17.60 -11.66
C PHE A 26 -3.88 17.76 -12.32
N LEU A 27 -3.24 16.64 -12.66
CA LEU A 27 -1.95 16.65 -13.37
C LEU A 27 -2.06 17.17 -14.81
N THR A 28 -3.22 16.99 -15.44
CA THR A 28 -3.48 17.51 -16.81
C THR A 28 -3.72 19.02 -16.80
N GLU A 29 -4.55 19.51 -15.88
CA GLU A 29 -4.91 20.93 -15.79
C GLU A 29 -3.78 21.79 -15.20
N LEU A 30 -2.96 21.21 -14.30
CA LEU A 30 -1.89 21.88 -13.58
C LEU A 30 -0.52 21.21 -13.82
N PRO A 31 0.04 21.26 -15.03
CA PRO A 31 1.25 20.49 -15.39
C PRO A 31 2.52 20.90 -14.64
N LYS A 32 2.47 22.02 -13.87
CA LYS A 32 3.63 22.52 -13.10
C LYS A 32 3.63 22.08 -11.63
N ILE A 33 2.66 21.27 -11.21
CA ILE A 33 2.61 20.78 -9.84
C ILE A 33 3.14 19.34 -9.73
N THR A 34 3.47 18.93 -8.50
CA THR A 34 3.76 17.54 -8.15
C THR A 34 2.68 17.04 -7.21
N VAL A 35 2.11 15.88 -7.52
CA VAL A 35 1.17 15.18 -6.63
C VAL A 35 1.94 14.12 -5.85
N ASN A 36 1.81 14.13 -4.52
CA ASN A 36 2.39 13.11 -3.66
C ASN A 36 1.29 12.17 -3.15
N ILE A 37 1.34 10.90 -3.55
CA ILE A 37 0.44 9.86 -3.07
C ILE A 37 0.99 9.33 -1.74
N MET A 38 0.37 9.74 -0.64
CA MET A 38 0.73 9.26 0.70
C MET A 38 0.00 7.95 0.99
N ALA A 39 0.72 6.85 1.01
CA ALA A 39 0.21 5.53 1.30
C ALA A 39 0.70 5.04 2.67
N THR A 40 -0.21 4.86 3.63
CA THR A 40 0.11 4.29 4.94
C THR A 40 -0.04 2.77 4.90
N PHE A 41 1.09 2.09 4.70
CA PHE A 41 1.11 0.64 4.58
C PHE A 41 0.73 -0.04 5.91
N ASN A 42 -0.21 -0.96 5.87
CA ASN A 42 -0.71 -1.73 7.00
C ASN A 42 -0.97 -3.19 6.60
N ALA A 43 -1.45 -4.02 7.53
CA ALA A 43 -1.70 -5.45 7.28
C ALA A 43 -2.67 -5.71 6.10
N LEU A 44 -3.60 -4.80 5.83
CA LEU A 44 -4.57 -4.92 4.73
C LEU A 44 -4.01 -4.45 3.38
N SER A 45 -2.84 -3.81 3.35
CA SER A 45 -2.25 -3.27 2.13
C SER A 45 -1.49 -4.31 1.31
N VAL A 46 -1.06 -5.41 1.94
CA VAL A 46 -0.04 -6.34 1.42
C VAL A 46 -0.38 -6.90 0.04
N PHE A 47 -1.63 -7.26 -0.20
CA PHE A 47 -2.02 -8.03 -1.39
C PHE A 47 -2.12 -7.19 -2.66
N THR A 48 -2.53 -5.95 -2.53
CA THR A 48 -2.75 -5.06 -3.69
C THR A 48 -1.76 -3.90 -3.76
N TYR A 49 -0.75 -3.90 -2.88
CA TYR A 49 0.26 -2.84 -2.91
C TYR A 49 1.11 -2.86 -4.18
N GLY A 50 1.41 -4.06 -4.72
CA GLY A 50 2.07 -4.22 -6.00
C GLY A 50 1.27 -3.63 -7.17
N GLU A 51 -0.06 -3.71 -7.12
CA GLU A 51 -0.95 -3.08 -8.10
C GLU A 51 -0.97 -1.55 -7.95
N LEU A 52 -0.90 -1.04 -6.71
CA LEU A 52 -0.74 0.39 -6.47
C LEU A 52 0.56 0.93 -7.07
N ILE A 53 1.65 0.17 -6.98
CA ILE A 53 2.92 0.50 -7.63
C ILE A 53 2.75 0.56 -9.15
N ASP A 54 2.06 -0.42 -9.75
CA ASP A 54 1.76 -0.41 -11.19
C ASP A 54 0.96 0.84 -11.57
N LYS A 55 -0.08 1.17 -10.79
CA LYS A 55 -0.93 2.33 -11.05
C LYS A 55 -0.16 3.65 -10.94
N VAL A 56 0.67 3.80 -9.93
CA VAL A 56 1.54 4.98 -9.81
C VAL A 56 2.52 5.07 -10.97
N PHE A 57 3.09 3.95 -11.40
CA PHE A 57 4.01 3.92 -12.55
C PHE A 57 3.31 4.31 -13.85
N GLU A 58 2.11 3.82 -14.13
CA GLU A 58 1.30 4.25 -15.27
C GLU A 58 1.07 5.77 -15.28
N MET A 59 0.72 6.33 -14.12
CA MET A 59 0.52 7.77 -13.98
C MET A 59 1.81 8.56 -14.15
N LYS A 60 2.94 8.08 -13.61
CA LYS A 60 4.27 8.67 -13.84
C LYS A 60 4.60 8.71 -15.33
N LYS A 61 4.37 7.59 -16.05
CA LYS A 61 4.60 7.48 -17.49
C LYS A 61 3.68 8.41 -18.29
N LYS A 62 2.39 8.44 -17.96
CA LYS A 62 1.41 9.30 -18.65
C LYS A 62 1.77 10.78 -18.55
N HIS A 63 2.23 11.23 -17.39
CA HIS A 63 2.54 12.63 -17.10
C HIS A 63 4.05 12.93 -17.09
N GLN A 64 4.87 12.13 -17.79
CA GLN A 64 6.33 12.28 -17.80
C GLN A 64 6.81 13.66 -18.28
N ASN A 65 6.06 14.32 -19.15
CA ASN A 65 6.39 15.66 -19.67
C ASN A 65 6.07 16.79 -18.68
N ASN A 66 5.35 16.51 -17.58
CA ASN A 66 5.01 17.48 -16.54
C ASN A 66 6.13 17.64 -15.50
N GLN A 67 7.32 17.12 -15.78
CA GLN A 67 8.42 17.13 -14.83
C GLN A 67 8.90 18.54 -14.48
N ARG A 68 9.17 18.74 -13.19
CA ARG A 68 9.76 19.97 -12.67
C ARG A 68 11.00 19.65 -11.85
N TYR A 69 12.13 20.30 -12.18
CA TYR A 69 13.36 20.18 -11.38
C TYR A 69 13.81 18.73 -11.10
N TRP A 70 13.79 17.86 -12.11
CA TRP A 70 14.19 16.45 -11.96
C TRP A 70 13.28 15.58 -11.09
N VAL A 71 12.12 16.09 -10.74
CA VAL A 71 11.10 15.39 -9.93
C VAL A 71 9.96 14.93 -10.82
N SER A 72 9.55 13.68 -10.70
CA SER A 72 8.37 13.16 -11.40
C SER A 72 7.11 13.93 -11.00
N ALA A 73 6.17 14.09 -11.93
CA ALA A 73 4.88 14.75 -11.70
C ALA A 73 4.06 14.10 -10.56
N ILE A 74 4.29 12.80 -10.33
CA ILE A 74 3.67 12.06 -9.23
C ILE A 74 4.73 11.29 -8.45
N GLN A 75 4.63 11.30 -7.13
CA GLN A 75 5.50 10.55 -6.22
C GLN A 75 4.67 9.64 -5.32
N LEU A 76 5.26 8.52 -4.91
CA LEU A 76 4.70 7.62 -3.91
C LEU A 76 5.47 7.77 -2.60
N ASP A 77 4.82 8.33 -1.60
CA ASP A 77 5.34 8.36 -0.24
C ASP A 77 4.70 7.26 0.59
N THR A 78 5.51 6.31 1.05
CA THR A 78 5.03 5.17 1.81
C THR A 78 5.58 5.22 3.23
N ALA A 79 4.67 5.39 4.18
CA ALA A 79 4.90 5.14 5.60
C ALA A 79 4.31 3.79 5.98
N TYR A 80 4.77 3.16 7.06
CA TYR A 80 4.17 1.96 7.63
C TYR A 80 3.49 2.25 8.96
N LEU A 81 2.35 1.58 9.16
CA LEU A 81 1.52 1.76 10.34
C LEU A 81 2.13 1.02 11.53
N ARG A 82 2.46 1.77 12.59
CA ARG A 82 2.91 1.23 13.88
C ARG A 82 1.76 1.13 14.88
N TRP A 83 0.83 2.06 14.81
CA TRP A 83 -0.30 2.17 15.72
C TRP A 83 -1.59 2.50 14.94
N PRO A 84 -2.71 1.81 15.24
CA PRO A 84 -2.83 0.76 16.26
C PRO A 84 -2.11 -0.53 15.85
N SER A 85 -1.48 -1.20 16.82
CA SER A 85 -0.56 -2.32 16.58
C SER A 85 -1.22 -3.55 15.94
N HIS A 86 -2.50 -3.75 16.14
CA HIS A 86 -3.26 -4.83 15.50
C HIS A 86 -3.46 -4.64 13.98
N LEU A 87 -3.22 -3.45 13.44
CA LEU A 87 -3.20 -3.20 12.00
C LEU A 87 -1.77 -3.19 11.42
N SER A 88 -0.76 -3.38 12.26
CA SER A 88 0.62 -3.47 11.80
C SER A 88 0.84 -4.70 10.92
N VAL A 89 1.65 -4.56 9.88
CA VAL A 89 2.08 -5.68 9.03
C VAL A 89 2.81 -6.79 9.81
N GLN A 90 3.33 -6.50 10.99
CA GLN A 90 4.03 -7.47 11.84
C GLN A 90 3.14 -8.62 12.35
N ILE A 91 1.81 -8.47 12.34
CA ILE A 91 0.88 -9.54 12.69
C ILE A 91 0.77 -10.65 11.65
N LEU A 92 1.17 -10.38 10.41
CA LEU A 92 1.01 -11.31 9.29
C LEU A 92 1.99 -12.47 9.35
N ASP A 93 1.65 -13.55 8.64
CA ASP A 93 2.54 -14.69 8.45
C ASP A 93 3.68 -14.32 7.49
N ASP A 94 4.78 -15.06 7.56
CA ASP A 94 5.98 -14.75 6.79
C ASP A 94 5.76 -14.84 5.27
N GLU A 95 4.90 -15.75 4.82
CA GLU A 95 4.51 -15.82 3.41
C GLU A 95 3.88 -14.52 2.89
N HIS A 96 3.04 -13.87 3.70
CA HIS A 96 2.45 -12.58 3.37
C HIS A 96 3.49 -11.45 3.37
N LYS A 97 4.44 -11.50 4.31
CA LYS A 97 5.54 -10.51 4.36
C LYS A 97 6.43 -10.56 3.12
N GLN A 98 6.62 -11.74 2.50
CA GLN A 98 7.37 -11.88 1.24
C GLN A 98 6.72 -11.10 0.07
N LEU A 99 5.42 -10.84 0.09
CA LEU A 99 4.76 -10.03 -0.93
C LEU A 99 5.23 -8.56 -0.89
N ILE A 100 5.68 -8.09 0.28
CA ILE A 100 6.25 -6.74 0.42
C ILE A 100 7.58 -6.65 -0.33
N LEU A 101 8.40 -7.70 -0.20
CA LEU A 101 9.67 -7.77 -0.93
C LEU A 101 9.45 -7.77 -2.44
N LYS A 102 8.50 -8.57 -2.93
CA LYS A 102 8.11 -8.57 -4.35
C LYS A 102 7.65 -7.19 -4.84
N SER A 103 6.94 -6.45 -3.99
CA SER A 103 6.52 -5.08 -4.31
C SER A 103 7.72 -4.11 -4.39
N ALA A 104 8.71 -4.28 -3.50
CA ALA A 104 9.95 -3.49 -3.56
C ALA A 104 10.79 -3.81 -4.80
N GLU A 105 10.87 -5.09 -5.18
CA GLU A 105 11.55 -5.55 -6.40
C GLU A 105 10.87 -4.98 -7.66
N LYS A 106 9.54 -4.95 -7.69
CA LYS A 106 8.76 -4.34 -8.78
C LYS A 106 9.06 -2.85 -8.91
N ALA A 107 9.07 -2.10 -7.81
CA ALA A 107 9.41 -0.68 -7.84
C ALA A 107 10.86 -0.44 -8.31
N LEU A 108 11.79 -1.29 -7.88
CA LEU A 108 13.18 -1.27 -8.32
C LEU A 108 13.29 -1.55 -9.82
N TYR A 109 12.58 -2.55 -10.32
CA TYR A 109 12.54 -2.86 -11.76
C TYR A 109 12.08 -1.66 -12.58
N TYR A 110 11.01 -0.99 -12.16
CA TYR A 110 10.54 0.23 -12.84
C TYR A 110 11.54 1.38 -12.73
N GLY A 111 12.22 1.53 -11.59
CA GLY A 111 13.27 2.53 -11.42
C GLY A 111 14.45 2.30 -12.37
N ILE A 112 14.95 1.06 -12.48
CA ILE A 112 16.09 0.70 -13.34
C ILE A 112 15.72 0.85 -14.83
N LYS A 113 14.53 0.38 -15.22
CA LYS A 113 14.10 0.38 -16.62
C LYS A 113 14.01 1.80 -17.20
N THR A 114 13.71 2.79 -16.38
CA THR A 114 13.52 4.17 -16.82
C THR A 114 14.75 5.06 -16.65
N TYR A 115 15.77 4.60 -15.90
CA TYR A 115 16.95 5.40 -15.56
C TYR A 115 17.79 5.83 -16.77
N LYS A 116 17.76 5.10 -17.88
CA LYS A 116 18.60 5.39 -19.04
C LYS A 116 17.97 6.38 -20.06
N HIS A 117 16.67 6.53 -20.08
CA HIS A 117 15.99 7.25 -21.15
C HIS A 117 14.88 8.20 -20.71
N ASP A 118 14.23 7.96 -19.56
CA ASP A 118 13.04 8.69 -19.15
C ASP A 118 12.96 8.82 -17.62
N ASN A 119 12.88 10.02 -17.11
CA ASN A 119 12.87 10.32 -15.66
C ASN A 119 11.52 10.05 -14.96
N TYR A 120 10.70 9.11 -15.44
CA TYR A 120 9.38 8.82 -14.83
C TYR A 120 9.34 7.59 -13.93
N GLY A 121 10.44 6.89 -13.72
CA GLY A 121 10.52 5.73 -12.83
C GLY A 121 10.44 6.08 -11.34
N PHE A 122 10.48 5.04 -10.50
CA PHE A 122 10.60 5.25 -9.06
C PHE A 122 12.01 5.73 -8.71
N SER A 123 12.08 6.77 -7.89
CA SER A 123 13.34 7.27 -7.34
C SER A 123 13.91 6.32 -6.29
N ASN A 124 15.21 6.41 -6.02
CA ASN A 124 15.84 5.66 -4.93
C ASN A 124 15.16 5.90 -3.58
N VAL A 125 14.68 7.12 -3.33
CA VAL A 125 13.99 7.46 -2.07
C VAL A 125 12.68 6.68 -1.95
N GLU A 126 11.87 6.62 -3.01
CA GLU A 126 10.62 5.85 -3.04
C GLU A 126 10.90 4.35 -2.81
N ILE A 127 11.89 3.79 -3.53
CA ILE A 127 12.29 2.37 -3.42
C ILE A 127 12.77 2.04 -2.00
N GLN A 128 13.60 2.90 -1.39
CA GLN A 128 14.10 2.68 -0.02
C GLN A 128 12.97 2.77 1.01
N LYS A 129 11.96 3.62 0.81
CA LYS A 129 10.78 3.67 1.68
C LYS A 129 10.00 2.35 1.63
N ILE A 130 9.84 1.74 0.45
CA ILE A 130 9.17 0.44 0.29
C ILE A 130 9.99 -0.68 0.93
N LYS A 131 11.32 -0.71 0.73
CA LYS A 131 12.20 -1.71 1.37
C LYS A 131 12.13 -1.66 2.90
N ARG A 132 12.09 -0.46 3.49
CA ARG A 132 11.96 -0.31 4.95
C ARG A 132 10.68 -0.89 5.52
N ILE A 133 9.62 -1.04 4.71
CA ILE A 133 8.40 -1.73 5.16
C ILE A 133 8.69 -3.21 5.41
N TYR A 134 9.45 -3.84 4.50
CA TYR A 134 9.85 -5.23 4.66
C TYR A 134 10.72 -5.43 5.90
N ASP A 135 11.75 -4.60 6.07
CA ASP A 135 12.63 -4.64 7.24
C ASP A 135 11.83 -4.50 8.54
N TYR A 136 10.85 -3.58 8.58
CA TYR A 136 9.95 -3.43 9.71
C TYR A 136 9.05 -4.65 9.92
N ALA A 137 8.53 -5.24 8.85
CA ALA A 137 7.62 -6.39 8.92
C ALA A 137 8.31 -7.63 9.52
N VAL A 138 9.59 -7.87 9.19
CA VAL A 138 10.37 -9.01 9.68
C VAL A 138 11.07 -8.72 11.00
N GLY A 139 11.41 -7.46 11.28
CA GLY A 139 12.07 -7.01 12.51
C GLY A 139 11.11 -6.89 13.69
N VAL A 140 10.38 -7.97 14.02
CA VAL A 140 9.41 -7.97 15.12
C VAL A 140 10.15 -7.86 16.45
N SER A 141 9.84 -6.82 17.23
CA SER A 141 10.38 -6.65 18.58
C SER A 141 9.87 -7.74 19.51
N VAL A 142 10.70 -8.18 20.46
CA VAL A 142 10.32 -9.11 21.54
C VAL A 142 9.17 -8.59 22.41
N LEU A 143 8.95 -7.28 22.43
CA LEU A 143 7.84 -6.62 23.12
C LEU A 143 6.54 -6.60 22.32
N PHE A 144 6.56 -7.01 21.04
CA PHE A 144 5.38 -7.03 20.18
C PHE A 144 4.65 -8.38 20.35
N ASP A 145 3.57 -8.38 21.10
CA ASP A 145 2.73 -9.57 21.29
C ASP A 145 1.90 -9.85 20.01
N VAL A 146 2.46 -10.69 19.14
CA VAL A 146 1.81 -11.08 17.87
C VAL A 146 0.47 -11.76 18.12
N LYS A 147 0.37 -12.65 19.12
CA LYS A 147 -0.85 -13.43 19.42
C LYS A 147 -1.99 -12.50 19.86
N LYS A 148 -1.70 -11.59 20.79
CA LYS A 148 -2.66 -10.58 21.24
C LYS A 148 -3.10 -9.70 20.09
N ASN A 149 -2.16 -9.17 19.30
CA ASN A 149 -2.47 -8.28 18.20
C ASN A 149 -3.28 -8.97 17.08
N ARG A 150 -3.07 -10.25 16.83
CA ARG A 150 -3.93 -11.05 15.91
C ARG A 150 -5.36 -11.16 16.42
N LYS A 151 -5.56 -11.42 17.71
CA LYS A 151 -6.90 -11.44 18.31
C LYS A 151 -7.59 -10.07 18.22
N ASP A 152 -6.85 -9.02 18.50
CA ASP A 152 -7.38 -7.65 18.41
C ASP A 152 -7.69 -7.26 16.95
N PHE A 153 -6.91 -7.75 15.98
CA PHE A 153 -7.21 -7.60 14.56
C PHE A 153 -8.54 -8.27 14.18
N ILE A 154 -8.78 -9.51 14.64
CA ILE A 154 -10.06 -10.20 14.35
C ILE A 154 -11.24 -9.44 14.93
N LYS A 155 -11.15 -9.00 16.19
CA LYS A 155 -12.19 -8.15 16.80
C LYS A 155 -12.43 -6.86 16.01
N PHE A 156 -11.35 -6.22 15.59
CA PHE A 156 -11.43 -4.99 14.80
C PHE A 156 -12.18 -5.23 13.49
N VAL A 157 -11.84 -6.27 12.71
CA VAL A 157 -12.51 -6.50 11.41
C VAL A 157 -13.96 -6.94 11.59
N ASP A 158 -14.29 -7.75 12.61
CA ASP A 158 -15.67 -8.13 12.94
C ASP A 158 -16.53 -6.89 13.27
N GLU A 159 -16.02 -6.00 14.12
CA GLU A 159 -16.68 -4.76 14.51
C GLU A 159 -16.80 -3.78 13.34
N TYR A 160 -15.76 -3.70 12.52
CA TYR A 160 -15.74 -2.85 11.33
C TYR A 160 -16.81 -3.29 10.33
N ASP A 161 -16.89 -4.59 10.04
CA ASP A 161 -17.87 -5.15 9.12
C ASP A 161 -19.29 -4.91 9.63
N GLN A 162 -19.55 -5.14 10.92
CA GLN A 162 -20.85 -4.93 11.53
C GLN A 162 -21.30 -3.46 11.42
N ARG A 163 -20.40 -2.51 11.69
CA ARG A 163 -20.72 -1.08 11.66
C ARG A 163 -20.89 -0.51 10.27
N ARG A 164 -20.24 -1.12 9.28
CA ARG A 164 -20.18 -0.58 7.93
C ARG A 164 -20.95 -1.39 6.89
N GLY A 165 -21.50 -2.53 7.28
CA GLY A 165 -22.17 -3.43 6.34
C GLY A 165 -21.21 -3.99 5.27
N THR A 166 -19.93 -4.17 5.63
CA THR A 166 -18.90 -4.74 4.76
C THR A 166 -18.66 -6.22 5.08
N ASN A 167 -17.85 -6.90 4.27
CA ASN A 167 -17.43 -8.27 4.50
C ASN A 167 -15.93 -8.41 4.25
N PHE A 168 -15.19 -8.57 5.35
CA PHE A 168 -13.74 -8.70 5.32
C PHE A 168 -13.28 -9.88 4.47
N VAL A 169 -13.88 -11.06 4.65
CA VAL A 169 -13.46 -12.29 3.96
C VAL A 169 -13.72 -12.22 2.45
N GLU A 170 -14.78 -11.54 2.03
CA GLU A 170 -15.07 -11.30 0.62
C GLU A 170 -14.12 -10.25 0.02
N THR A 171 -13.76 -9.24 0.79
CA THR A 171 -12.87 -8.16 0.34
C THR A 171 -11.41 -8.60 0.30
N PHE A 172 -11.00 -9.44 1.27
CA PHE A 172 -9.64 -9.97 1.42
C PHE A 172 -9.63 -11.51 1.42
N PRO A 173 -10.00 -12.16 0.30
CA PRO A 173 -10.05 -13.63 0.24
C PRO A 173 -8.69 -14.27 0.56
N GLN A 174 -7.58 -13.58 0.31
CA GLN A 174 -6.24 -14.03 0.61
C GLN A 174 -5.97 -14.14 2.12
N LEU A 175 -6.70 -13.39 2.97
CA LEU A 175 -6.60 -13.45 4.43
C LEU A 175 -7.67 -14.36 5.07
N LYS A 176 -8.46 -15.08 4.28
CA LYS A 176 -9.54 -15.94 4.81
C LYS A 176 -9.00 -16.99 5.79
N GLU A 177 -7.94 -17.70 5.43
CA GLU A 177 -7.35 -18.73 6.29
C GLU A 177 -6.73 -18.12 7.54
N PHE A 178 -6.01 -17.00 7.39
CA PHE A 178 -5.47 -16.24 8.50
C PHE A 178 -6.58 -15.82 9.48
N TYR A 179 -7.67 -15.27 8.96
CA TYR A 179 -8.83 -14.86 9.76
C TYR A 179 -9.47 -16.03 10.51
N VAL A 180 -9.80 -17.12 9.80
CA VAL A 180 -10.47 -18.30 10.42
C VAL A 180 -9.59 -18.93 11.52
N ARG A 181 -8.30 -19.08 11.27
CA ARG A 181 -7.35 -19.66 12.24
C ARG A 181 -7.26 -18.81 13.53
N ASN A 182 -7.17 -17.49 13.39
CA ASN A 182 -7.02 -16.59 14.54
C ASN A 182 -8.35 -16.26 15.23
N LYS A 183 -9.50 -16.56 14.61
CA LYS A 183 -10.83 -16.45 15.24
C LYS A 183 -11.13 -17.62 16.17
N LYS A 184 -10.56 -18.79 15.92
CA LYS A 184 -10.77 -20.02 16.72
C LYS A 184 -9.86 -20.13 17.94
N GLY A 185 -8.76 -19.41 17.99
CA GLY A 185 -7.75 -19.43 19.06
C GLY A 185 -7.79 -18.21 19.96
#